data_a4850cba4ea14c01f83facc0354fad15
#
_entry.id   a4850cba4ea14c01f83facc0354fad15
#
_cell.length_a   1.000
_cell.length_b   1.000
_cell.length_c   1.000
_cell.angle_alpha   90.00
_cell.angle_beta   90.00
_cell.angle_gamma   90.00
#
_symmetry.space_group_name_H-M   'P 1'
#
loop_
_entity.id
_entity.type
_entity.pdbx_description
1 polymer ?
#
loop_
_entity_poly.entity_id
_entity_poly.type
_entity_poly.pdbx_seq_one_letter_code
_entity_poly.pdbx_strand_id
1 'polypeptide(L)'
;MAXXXXHGVIKQLVEFQEKIVAEIGKEKMEVPFYAPPEEMVAEIEEYGAQKLKDALMDANKLEREENVAKVKAEIAEVFLEKYPDNAKDVAYITQKLVKKIVRRTISVDKIRPDGRQLDEVRPVSCEVGLLARPHGSSLFTRGQTQILNVLALAPLREAQILDGLGAEETKRYIHHYNFPPYSVGETKPLRSPGRREIGHGALAERALRPVIPSEENFPYAIRLVSEVLESNGSSSMGSVCASTLSLMDAGVPIKAPVAGVAMGLVKDGEYFTILTDIQGLEDALGDMDFKVAGTEKGITAIQMDIKIDGINKDIFTQALAQAKRGREFIMGKMMECISEPRKELSKYAPKITTIXXXXYYPCRS
;
A
#
# COMPACT_ATOMS: atom_id res chain seq x y z
N MET A 1 13.58 -17.63 -11.22
CA MET A 1 13.62 -19.06 -10.86
C MET A 1 12.48 -19.41 -9.89
N ALA A 2 12.34 -18.71 -8.80
CA ALA A 2 11.26 -19.03 -7.82
C ALA A 2 9.83 -19.05 -8.41
N UNK A 3 9.65 -18.29 -9.14
CA UNK A 3 8.37 -18.24 -9.75
C UNK A 3 8.04 -19.39 -10.64
N UNK A 4 8.96 -19.83 -11.19
CA UNK A 4 8.83 -20.97 -12.00
C UNK A 4 8.65 -22.23 -11.20
N UNK A 5 9.25 -22.25 -10.30
CA UNK A 5 9.16 -23.36 -9.40
C UNK A 5 7.85 -23.35 -8.63
N UNK A 6 7.39 -22.34 -8.41
CA UNK A 6 6.17 -22.17 -7.78
C UNK A 6 4.98 -22.43 -8.67
N HIS A 7 5.09 -22.04 -9.82
CA HIS A 7 4.06 -22.29 -10.83
C HIS A 7 3.84 -23.80 -11.08
N GLY A 8 4.89 -24.51 -11.26
CA GLY A 8 4.78 -25.95 -11.50
C GLY A 8 4.13 -26.71 -10.35
N VAL A 9 4.50 -26.36 -9.12
CA VAL A 9 3.91 -26.99 -7.94
C VAL A 9 2.43 -26.60 -7.79
N ILE A 10 2.12 -25.33 -8.00
CA ILE A 10 0.73 -24.82 -7.94
C ILE A 10 -0.12 -25.56 -8.98
N LYS A 11 0.39 -25.75 -10.19
CA LYS A 11 -0.33 -26.49 -11.24
C LYS A 11 -0.64 -27.93 -10.78
N GLN A 12 0.32 -28.63 -10.20
CA GLN A 12 0.11 -29.99 -9.66
C GLN A 12 -0.97 -29.99 -8.58
N LEU A 13 -0.96 -28.98 -7.69
CA LEU A 13 -1.99 -28.85 -6.64
C LEU A 13 -3.38 -28.60 -7.23
N VAL A 14 -3.47 -27.78 -8.26
CA VAL A 14 -4.74 -27.52 -8.96
C VAL A 14 -5.23 -28.82 -9.62
N GLU A 15 -4.38 -29.49 -10.37
CA GLU A 15 -4.73 -30.76 -11.04
C GLU A 15 -5.19 -31.83 -10.02
N PHE A 16 -4.55 -31.86 -8.84
CA PHE A 16 -4.95 -32.77 -7.78
C PHE A 16 -6.36 -32.43 -7.27
N GLN A 17 -6.66 -31.16 -7.05
CA GLN A 17 -7.99 -30.73 -6.62
C GLN A 17 -9.05 -31.03 -7.68
N GLU A 18 -8.72 -30.81 -8.96
CA GLU A 18 -9.65 -31.11 -10.07
C GLU A 18 -9.99 -32.60 -10.13
N LYS A 19 -9.02 -33.48 -9.90
CA LYS A 19 -9.27 -34.93 -9.81
C LYS A 19 -10.24 -35.26 -8.67
N ILE A 20 -10.04 -34.68 -7.50
CA ILE A 20 -10.94 -34.89 -6.36
C ILE A 20 -12.36 -34.42 -6.71
N VAL A 21 -12.47 -33.23 -7.32
CA VAL A 21 -13.78 -32.69 -7.73
C VAL A 21 -14.46 -33.60 -8.76
N ALA A 22 -13.69 -34.15 -9.70
CA ALA A 22 -14.23 -35.05 -10.73
C ALA A 22 -14.75 -36.38 -10.11
N GLU A 23 -14.11 -36.88 -9.02
CA GLU A 23 -14.49 -38.13 -8.39
C GLU A 23 -15.64 -38.02 -7.38
N ILE A 24 -15.60 -36.96 -6.55
CA ILE A 24 -16.53 -36.86 -5.42
C ILE A 24 -17.21 -35.48 -5.31
N GLY A 25 -16.97 -34.59 -6.27
CA GLY A 25 -17.59 -33.27 -6.29
C GLY A 25 -19.11 -33.36 -6.43
N LYS A 26 -19.80 -32.41 -5.80
CA LYS A 26 -21.25 -32.29 -5.91
C LYS A 26 -21.61 -31.08 -6.75
N GLU A 27 -22.73 -31.15 -7.43
CA GLU A 27 -23.27 -30.02 -8.15
C GLU A 27 -23.49 -28.85 -7.20
N LYS A 28 -23.09 -27.66 -7.62
CA LYS A 28 -23.25 -26.45 -6.79
C LYS A 28 -24.74 -26.13 -6.63
N MET A 29 -25.12 -25.80 -5.39
CA MET A 29 -26.47 -25.41 -5.07
C MET A 29 -26.85 -24.09 -5.77
N GLU A 30 -28.01 -24.05 -6.37
CA GLU A 30 -28.56 -22.81 -6.93
C GLU A 30 -29.03 -21.92 -5.78
N VAL A 31 -28.50 -20.74 -5.72
CA VAL A 31 -28.83 -19.75 -4.69
C VAL A 31 -29.50 -18.54 -5.34
N PRO A 32 -30.74 -18.24 -4.96
CA PRO A 32 -31.39 -17.04 -5.49
C PRO A 32 -30.73 -15.79 -4.90
N PHE A 33 -30.26 -14.91 -5.75
CA PHE A 33 -29.68 -13.64 -5.34
C PHE A 33 -30.73 -12.54 -5.43
N TYR A 34 -30.87 -11.77 -4.38
CA TYR A 34 -31.74 -10.60 -4.40
C TYR A 34 -31.16 -9.54 -5.38
N ALA A 35 -32.04 -8.99 -6.21
CA ALA A 35 -31.71 -7.86 -7.09
C ALA A 35 -32.82 -6.80 -6.95
N PRO A 36 -32.45 -5.52 -6.89
CA PRO A 36 -33.47 -4.47 -6.89
C PRO A 36 -34.29 -4.49 -8.19
N PRO A 37 -35.52 -3.96 -8.19
CA PRO A 37 -36.34 -3.90 -9.40
C PRO A 37 -35.64 -3.17 -10.56
N GLU A 38 -35.68 -3.74 -11.75
CA GLU A 38 -35.00 -3.18 -12.94
C GLU A 38 -35.47 -1.76 -13.26
N GLU A 39 -36.78 -1.48 -13.09
CA GLU A 39 -37.36 -0.15 -13.30
C GLU A 39 -36.67 0.89 -12.39
N MET A 40 -36.53 0.58 -11.10
CA MET A 40 -35.88 1.45 -10.13
C MET A 40 -34.40 1.70 -10.51
N VAL A 41 -33.70 0.63 -10.97
CA VAL A 41 -32.30 0.77 -11.42
C VAL A 41 -32.23 1.74 -12.61
N ALA A 42 -33.10 1.56 -13.60
CA ALA A 42 -33.10 2.39 -14.81
C ALA A 42 -33.38 3.87 -14.49
N GLU A 43 -34.37 4.13 -13.62
CA GLU A 43 -34.73 5.49 -13.23
C GLU A 43 -33.60 6.20 -12.47
N ILE A 44 -32.98 5.51 -11.52
CA ILE A 44 -31.87 6.08 -10.74
C ILE A 44 -30.67 6.33 -11.66
N GLU A 45 -30.36 5.41 -12.58
CA GLU A 45 -29.29 5.59 -13.54
C GLU A 45 -29.56 6.80 -14.45
N GLU A 46 -30.78 6.93 -14.99
CA GLU A 46 -31.14 8.05 -15.86
C GLU A 46 -31.02 9.40 -15.13
N TYR A 47 -31.52 9.46 -13.89
CA TYR A 47 -31.48 10.69 -13.09
C TYR A 47 -30.08 11.07 -12.62
N GLY A 48 -29.31 10.08 -12.14
CA GLY A 48 -28.10 10.32 -11.36
C GLY A 48 -26.78 10.21 -12.13
N ALA A 49 -26.76 9.55 -13.31
CA ALA A 49 -25.48 9.20 -13.93
C ALA A 49 -24.60 10.40 -14.27
N GLN A 50 -25.17 11.43 -14.94
CA GLN A 50 -24.39 12.61 -15.32
C GLN A 50 -23.96 13.43 -14.09
N LYS A 51 -24.89 13.62 -13.14
CA LYS A 51 -24.59 14.36 -11.89
C LYS A 51 -23.44 13.70 -11.10
N LEU A 52 -23.47 12.37 -10.97
CA LEU A 52 -22.42 11.62 -10.28
C LEU A 52 -21.11 11.68 -11.08
N LYS A 53 -21.17 11.60 -12.41
CA LYS A 53 -19.97 11.70 -13.27
C LYS A 53 -19.28 13.04 -13.04
N ASP A 54 -20.04 14.15 -13.04
CA ASP A 54 -19.50 15.49 -12.84
C ASP A 54 -18.91 15.63 -11.42
N ALA A 55 -19.60 15.14 -10.40
CA ALA A 55 -19.15 15.19 -9.01
C ALA A 55 -17.88 14.35 -8.74
N LEU A 56 -17.67 13.29 -9.53
CA LEU A 56 -16.53 12.37 -9.38
C LEU A 56 -15.24 12.88 -10.00
N MET A 57 -15.32 13.87 -10.90
CA MET A 57 -14.17 14.38 -11.65
C MET A 57 -13.58 15.64 -11.00
N ASP A 58 -13.20 15.54 -9.75
CA ASP A 58 -12.54 16.62 -8.99
C ASP A 58 -11.20 16.09 -8.46
N ALA A 59 -10.15 16.86 -8.71
CA ALA A 59 -8.79 16.50 -8.26
C ALA A 59 -8.65 16.51 -6.73
N ASN A 60 -9.38 17.40 -6.05
CA ASN A 60 -9.37 17.51 -4.61
C ASN A 60 -10.25 16.40 -3.99
N LYS A 61 -9.64 15.53 -3.19
CA LYS A 61 -10.34 14.42 -2.54
C LYS A 61 -11.54 14.89 -1.71
N LEU A 62 -11.36 15.92 -0.86
CA LEU A 62 -12.40 16.37 0.06
C LEU A 62 -13.59 16.99 -0.70
N GLU A 63 -13.29 17.82 -1.68
CA GLU A 63 -14.32 18.43 -2.54
C GLU A 63 -15.07 17.37 -3.32
N ARG A 64 -14.35 16.40 -3.91
CA ARG A 64 -14.96 15.27 -4.62
C ARG A 64 -15.88 14.47 -3.72
N GLU A 65 -15.42 14.11 -2.51
CA GLU A 65 -16.23 13.34 -1.55
C GLU A 65 -17.50 14.11 -1.12
N GLU A 66 -17.36 15.41 -0.86
CA GLU A 66 -18.50 16.27 -0.52
C GLU A 66 -19.49 16.38 -1.69
N ASN A 67 -19.01 16.61 -2.91
CA ASN A 67 -19.86 16.73 -4.11
C ASN A 67 -20.60 15.41 -4.38
N VAL A 68 -19.93 14.28 -4.28
CA VAL A 68 -20.54 12.95 -4.44
C VAL A 68 -21.59 12.72 -3.33
N ALA A 69 -21.29 13.11 -2.10
CA ALA A 69 -22.25 12.98 -0.97
C ALA A 69 -23.52 13.81 -1.22
N LYS A 70 -23.38 15.05 -1.72
CA LYS A 70 -24.52 15.91 -2.08
C LYS A 70 -25.41 15.26 -3.12
N VAL A 71 -24.81 14.73 -4.21
CA VAL A 71 -25.58 14.06 -5.26
C VAL A 71 -26.25 12.79 -4.75
N LYS A 72 -25.59 12.01 -3.91
CA LYS A 72 -26.19 10.80 -3.30
C LYS A 72 -27.40 11.18 -2.41
N ALA A 73 -27.28 12.26 -1.66
CA ALA A 73 -28.38 12.74 -0.80
C ALA A 73 -29.57 13.20 -1.66
N GLU A 74 -29.30 13.92 -2.75
CA GLU A 74 -30.34 14.35 -3.71
C GLU A 74 -31.06 13.15 -4.33
N ILE A 75 -30.31 12.14 -4.77
CA ILE A 75 -30.90 10.90 -5.31
C ILE A 75 -31.77 10.23 -4.24
N ALA A 76 -31.29 10.15 -3.02
CA ALA A 76 -32.04 9.53 -1.92
C ALA A 76 -33.34 10.31 -1.66
N GLU A 77 -33.28 11.65 -1.59
CA GLU A 77 -34.46 12.49 -1.40
C GLU A 77 -35.53 12.25 -2.45
N VAL A 78 -35.16 12.32 -3.75
CA VAL A 78 -36.07 12.15 -4.88
C VAL A 78 -36.70 10.74 -4.90
N PHE A 79 -35.86 9.71 -4.74
CA PHE A 79 -36.35 8.34 -4.92
C PHE A 79 -37.02 7.74 -3.69
N LEU A 80 -36.79 8.28 -2.48
CA LEU A 80 -37.50 7.83 -1.29
C LEU A 80 -38.95 8.40 -1.22
N GLU A 81 -39.24 9.47 -1.93
CA GLU A 81 -40.62 9.91 -2.13
C GLU A 81 -41.43 8.89 -2.95
N LYS A 82 -40.78 8.30 -3.98
CA LYS A 82 -41.41 7.31 -4.88
C LYS A 82 -41.35 5.89 -4.30
N TYR A 83 -40.29 5.55 -3.61
CA TYR A 83 -40.00 4.20 -3.10
C TYR A 83 -39.71 4.25 -1.57
N PRO A 84 -40.69 4.62 -0.72
CA PRO A 84 -40.40 4.89 0.69
C PRO A 84 -39.88 3.68 1.50
N ASP A 85 -40.20 2.47 1.08
CA ASP A 85 -39.78 1.24 1.75
C ASP A 85 -38.44 0.69 1.26
N ASN A 86 -37.84 1.31 0.21
CA ASN A 86 -36.67 0.77 -0.49
C ASN A 86 -35.38 1.56 -0.26
N ALA A 87 -35.21 2.19 0.90
CA ALA A 87 -34.03 3.02 1.20
C ALA A 87 -32.70 2.26 0.98
N LYS A 88 -32.67 0.98 1.32
CA LYS A 88 -31.45 0.15 1.13
C LYS A 88 -31.16 -0.07 -0.37
N ASP A 89 -32.22 -0.26 -1.16
CA ASP A 89 -32.07 -0.47 -2.61
C ASP A 89 -31.61 0.80 -3.31
N VAL A 90 -32.19 1.95 -2.98
CA VAL A 90 -31.77 3.25 -3.52
C VAL A 90 -30.27 3.49 -3.22
N ALA A 91 -29.87 3.27 -1.97
CA ALA A 91 -28.46 3.41 -1.58
C ALA A 91 -27.53 2.43 -2.33
N TYR A 92 -27.94 1.17 -2.44
CA TYR A 92 -27.20 0.12 -3.14
C TYR A 92 -27.05 0.44 -4.64
N ILE A 93 -28.14 0.82 -5.30
CA ILE A 93 -28.13 1.17 -6.74
C ILE A 93 -27.21 2.38 -6.96
N THR A 94 -27.36 3.43 -6.13
CA THR A 94 -26.52 4.63 -6.21
C THR A 94 -25.02 4.28 -6.07
N GLN A 95 -24.68 3.42 -5.11
CA GLN A 95 -23.29 2.99 -4.92
C GLN A 95 -22.78 2.15 -6.11
N LYS A 96 -23.61 1.28 -6.66
CA LYS A 96 -23.29 0.52 -7.87
C LYS A 96 -23.07 1.45 -9.08
N LEU A 97 -23.90 2.49 -9.18
CA LEU A 97 -23.77 3.48 -10.26
C LEU A 97 -22.45 4.26 -10.15
N VAL A 98 -22.07 4.69 -8.95
CA VAL A 98 -20.74 5.31 -8.71
C VAL A 98 -19.63 4.38 -9.20
N LYS A 99 -19.69 3.12 -8.80
CA LYS A 99 -18.67 2.12 -9.21
C LYS A 99 -18.63 1.97 -10.73
N LYS A 100 -19.80 1.85 -11.38
CA LYS A 100 -19.94 1.71 -12.83
C LYS A 100 -19.32 2.91 -13.57
N ILE A 101 -19.63 4.13 -13.12
CA ILE A 101 -19.11 5.38 -13.71
C ILE A 101 -17.58 5.45 -13.62
N VAL A 102 -17.02 5.29 -12.41
CA VAL A 102 -15.56 5.37 -12.19
C VAL A 102 -14.83 4.33 -13.05
N ARG A 103 -15.32 3.09 -13.04
CA ARG A 103 -14.67 2.01 -13.78
C ARG A 103 -14.70 2.28 -15.27
N ARG A 104 -15.86 2.70 -15.81
CA ARG A 104 -16.00 3.01 -17.24
C ARG A 104 -15.12 4.20 -17.64
N THR A 105 -15.10 5.27 -16.84
CA THR A 105 -14.27 6.45 -17.10
C THR A 105 -12.78 6.06 -17.18
N ILE A 106 -12.31 5.21 -16.27
CA ILE A 106 -10.92 4.74 -16.28
C ILE A 106 -10.66 3.73 -17.41
N SER A 107 -11.54 2.73 -17.60
CA SER A 107 -11.25 1.62 -18.53
C SER A 107 -11.48 1.99 -19.97
N VAL A 108 -12.50 2.81 -20.28
CA VAL A 108 -12.91 3.16 -21.65
C VAL A 108 -12.42 4.56 -22.02
N ASP A 109 -12.80 5.57 -21.21
CA ASP A 109 -12.46 6.97 -21.52
C ASP A 109 -10.98 7.28 -21.23
N LYS A 110 -10.29 6.44 -20.44
CA LYS A 110 -8.87 6.59 -20.05
C LYS A 110 -8.63 7.86 -19.24
N ILE A 111 -9.61 8.26 -18.45
CA ILE A 111 -9.57 9.45 -17.59
C ILE A 111 -9.59 9.02 -16.12
N ARG A 112 -8.64 9.53 -15.34
CA ARG A 112 -8.59 9.31 -13.88
C ARG A 112 -9.40 10.40 -13.17
N PRO A 113 -10.01 10.07 -12.01
CA PRO A 113 -10.81 11.07 -11.26
C PRO A 113 -10.08 12.34 -10.88
N ASP A 114 -8.76 12.28 -10.71
CA ASP A 114 -7.93 13.43 -10.37
C ASP A 114 -7.23 14.09 -11.59
N GLY A 115 -7.55 13.64 -12.80
CA GLY A 115 -7.04 14.21 -14.05
C GLY A 115 -5.63 13.79 -14.45
N ARG A 116 -4.93 12.95 -13.64
CA ARG A 116 -3.58 12.47 -13.99
C ARG A 116 -3.60 11.52 -15.18
N GLN A 117 -2.46 11.40 -15.85
CA GLN A 117 -2.24 10.36 -16.85
C GLN A 117 -2.21 8.98 -16.18
N LEU A 118 -2.44 7.92 -16.95
CA LEU A 118 -2.55 6.55 -16.41
C LEU A 118 -1.28 6.07 -15.71
N ASP A 119 -0.12 6.53 -16.17
CA ASP A 119 1.19 6.15 -15.62
C ASP A 119 1.84 7.26 -14.78
N GLU A 120 1.09 8.30 -14.45
CA GLU A 120 1.59 9.45 -13.69
C GLU A 120 1.56 9.18 -12.19
N VAL A 121 2.67 9.53 -11.53
CA VAL A 121 2.81 9.50 -10.07
C VAL A 121 2.44 10.88 -9.52
N ARG A 122 1.73 10.94 -8.40
CA ARG A 122 1.39 12.19 -7.70
C ARG A 122 2.68 12.96 -7.34
N PRO A 123 2.59 14.28 -7.14
CA PRO A 123 3.76 15.06 -6.68
C PRO A 123 4.38 14.44 -5.43
N VAL A 124 5.72 14.32 -5.43
CA VAL A 124 6.48 13.72 -4.32
C VAL A 124 7.37 14.80 -3.69
N SER A 125 7.34 14.91 -2.36
CA SER A 125 8.31 15.68 -1.60
C SER A 125 8.85 14.83 -0.44
N CYS A 126 10.10 15.11 -0.08
CA CYS A 126 10.82 14.36 0.94
C CYS A 126 11.59 15.32 1.84
N GLU A 127 11.61 15.03 3.14
CA GLU A 127 12.40 15.77 4.11
C GLU A 127 13.07 14.77 5.06
N VAL A 128 14.29 15.08 5.54
CA VAL A 128 14.99 14.24 6.51
C VAL A 128 15.51 15.08 7.66
N GLY A 129 15.76 14.46 8.80
CA GLY A 129 16.29 15.14 9.97
C GLY A 129 15.30 16.06 10.67
N LEU A 130 13.98 15.79 10.54
CA LEU A 130 12.95 16.66 11.12
C LEU A 130 12.95 16.68 12.65
N LEU A 131 13.22 15.54 13.25
CA LEU A 131 13.14 15.39 14.72
C LEU A 131 14.55 15.38 15.31
N ALA A 132 14.79 16.22 16.29
CA ALA A 132 16.14 16.47 16.83
C ALA A 132 16.71 15.30 17.65
N ARG A 133 15.88 14.48 18.29
CA ARG A 133 16.35 13.47 19.25
C ARG A 133 16.44 12.04 18.68
N PRO A 134 15.54 11.58 17.83
CA PRO A 134 15.70 10.26 17.21
C PRO A 134 16.99 10.16 16.42
N HIS A 135 17.37 8.95 16.05
CA HIS A 135 18.64 8.72 15.38
C HIS A 135 18.53 8.92 13.87
N GLY A 136 17.30 8.89 13.31
CA GLY A 136 16.96 9.29 11.96
C GLY A 136 15.48 9.59 11.89
N SER A 137 15.08 10.49 11.00
CA SER A 137 13.67 10.81 10.79
C SER A 137 13.44 11.33 9.37
N SER A 138 12.27 11.08 8.83
CA SER A 138 11.90 11.54 7.50
C SER A 138 10.41 11.83 7.41
N LEU A 139 10.05 12.74 6.51
CA LEU A 139 8.68 12.98 6.08
C LEU A 139 8.64 12.72 4.58
N PHE A 140 7.83 11.77 4.18
CA PHE A 140 7.59 11.43 2.78
C PHE A 140 6.15 11.80 2.45
N THR A 141 5.97 12.65 1.45
CA THR A 141 4.65 13.09 1.00
C THR A 141 4.48 12.74 -0.48
N ARG A 142 3.37 12.12 -0.83
CA ARG A 142 3.00 11.80 -2.21
C ARG A 142 1.53 12.20 -2.41
N GLY A 143 1.30 13.37 -2.98
CA GLY A 143 -0.03 13.96 -3.05
C GLY A 143 -0.64 14.09 -1.65
N GLN A 144 -1.79 13.49 -1.44
CA GLN A 144 -2.50 13.48 -0.14
C GLN A 144 -2.21 12.20 0.66
N THR A 145 -0.96 11.70 0.60
CA THR A 145 -0.49 10.60 1.45
C THR A 145 0.83 11.04 2.08
N GLN A 146 0.85 11.14 3.40
CA GLN A 146 2.00 11.66 4.14
C GLN A 146 2.38 10.71 5.26
N ILE A 147 3.68 10.34 5.32
CA ILE A 147 4.23 9.40 6.29
C ILE A 147 5.39 10.06 7.02
N LEU A 148 5.27 10.16 8.34
CA LEU A 148 6.40 10.50 9.22
C LEU A 148 7.05 9.17 9.64
N ASN A 149 8.34 9.02 9.39
CA ASN A 149 9.06 7.83 9.82
C ASN A 149 10.17 8.22 10.78
N VAL A 150 10.31 7.41 11.83
CA VAL A 150 11.27 7.65 12.91
C VAL A 150 12.09 6.38 13.11
N LEU A 151 13.42 6.56 13.24
CA LEU A 151 14.36 5.46 13.43
C LEU A 151 15.09 5.58 14.76
N ALA A 152 15.16 4.47 15.47
CA ALA A 152 15.98 4.32 16.67
C ALA A 152 16.96 3.16 16.49
N LEU A 153 18.21 3.39 16.93
CA LEU A 153 19.29 2.40 17.00
C LEU A 153 19.53 2.03 18.47
N ALA A 154 19.81 0.77 18.71
CA ALA A 154 20.07 0.27 20.06
C ALA A 154 21.12 -0.85 20.02
N PRO A 155 21.78 -1.17 21.15
CA PRO A 155 22.63 -2.35 21.21
C PRO A 155 21.84 -3.63 20.91
N LEU A 156 22.50 -4.67 20.43
CA LEU A 156 21.87 -5.95 20.04
C LEU A 156 21.03 -6.60 21.15
N ARG A 157 21.39 -6.40 22.41
CA ARG A 157 20.61 -6.92 23.55
C ARG A 157 19.17 -6.36 23.62
N GLU A 158 18.91 -5.27 22.91
CA GLU A 158 17.56 -4.66 22.82
C GLU A 158 16.76 -5.24 21.62
N ALA A 159 17.30 -6.24 20.91
CA ALA A 159 16.56 -6.93 19.86
C ALA A 159 15.30 -7.59 20.44
N GLN A 160 14.24 -7.65 19.65
CA GLN A 160 13.01 -8.28 20.08
C GLN A 160 13.23 -9.80 20.27
N ILE A 161 12.83 -10.32 21.43
CA ILE A 161 12.83 -11.77 21.67
C ILE A 161 11.59 -12.36 21.02
N LEU A 162 11.77 -13.43 20.24
CA LEU A 162 10.68 -14.14 19.58
C LEU A 162 10.41 -15.44 20.36
N ASP A 163 9.38 -15.40 21.20
CA ASP A 163 8.98 -16.54 22.05
C ASP A 163 7.89 -17.36 21.32
N GLY A 164 8.26 -18.00 20.22
CA GLY A 164 7.36 -18.78 19.39
C GLY A 164 7.96 -20.12 18.98
N LEU A 165 7.25 -20.85 18.11
CA LEU A 165 7.70 -22.17 17.61
C LEU A 165 8.65 -22.07 16.42
N GLY A 166 8.98 -20.86 15.97
CA GLY A 166 9.89 -20.65 14.85
C GLY A 166 11.36 -20.84 15.24
N ALA A 167 12.22 -20.98 14.25
CA ALA A 167 13.66 -21.14 14.46
C ALA A 167 14.37 -19.85 14.85
N GLU A 168 13.80 -18.70 14.54
CA GLU A 168 14.38 -17.40 14.89
C GLU A 168 14.04 -17.06 16.34
N GLU A 169 15.05 -16.82 17.15
CA GLU A 169 14.91 -16.48 18.58
C GLU A 169 14.89 -14.99 18.83
N THR A 170 15.48 -14.21 17.93
CA THR A 170 15.56 -12.75 18.07
C THR A 170 15.31 -12.05 16.73
N LYS A 171 14.85 -10.82 16.83
CA LYS A 171 14.61 -9.97 15.65
C LYS A 171 15.24 -8.61 15.92
N ARG A 172 16.35 -8.31 15.25
CA ARG A 172 17.07 -7.05 15.43
C ARG A 172 16.59 -5.92 14.50
N TYR A 173 15.90 -6.26 13.41
CA TYR A 173 15.32 -5.27 12.50
C TYR A 173 13.80 -5.33 12.62
N ILE A 174 13.22 -4.23 13.08
CA ILE A 174 11.79 -4.13 13.46
C ILE A 174 11.17 -2.95 12.73
N HIS A 175 10.03 -3.15 12.11
CA HIS A 175 9.27 -2.09 11.47
C HIS A 175 7.84 -2.06 12.02
N HIS A 176 7.48 -0.97 12.69
CA HIS A 176 6.12 -0.71 13.16
C HIS A 176 5.42 0.30 12.24
N TYR A 177 4.12 0.10 12.07
CA TYR A 177 3.30 0.92 11.18
C TYR A 177 2.01 1.26 11.91
N ASN A 178 1.70 2.54 12.01
CA ASN A 178 0.51 3.05 12.68
C ASN A 178 -0.35 3.81 11.67
N PHE A 179 -1.65 3.50 11.67
CA PHE A 179 -2.64 4.11 10.77
C PHE A 179 -3.78 4.67 11.63
N PRO A 180 -3.56 5.83 12.27
CA PRO A 180 -4.57 6.40 13.14
C PRO A 180 -5.79 6.90 12.34
N PRO A 181 -6.97 6.90 12.94
CA PRO A 181 -8.20 7.30 12.24
C PRO A 181 -8.15 8.68 11.60
N TYR A 182 -7.46 9.63 12.23
CA TYR A 182 -7.35 10.98 11.69
C TYR A 182 -6.68 11.02 10.30
N SER A 183 -5.86 10.02 9.98
CA SER A 183 -5.16 9.98 8.68
C SER A 183 -6.12 9.89 7.48
N VAL A 184 -7.37 9.47 7.72
CA VAL A 184 -8.43 9.43 6.71
C VAL A 184 -9.64 10.30 7.11
N GLY A 185 -9.45 11.23 8.04
CA GLY A 185 -10.49 12.15 8.49
C GLY A 185 -11.54 11.53 9.40
N GLU A 186 -11.27 10.39 10.02
CA GLU A 186 -12.20 9.71 10.91
C GLU A 186 -11.91 10.01 12.38
N THR A 187 -12.96 10.02 13.21
CA THR A 187 -12.86 10.08 14.66
C THR A 187 -13.25 8.72 15.24
N LYS A 188 -12.27 8.00 15.76
CA LYS A 188 -12.45 6.68 16.37
C LYS A 188 -11.49 6.53 17.55
N PRO A 189 -11.83 5.72 18.56
CA PRO A 189 -10.88 5.43 19.65
C PRO A 189 -9.59 4.81 19.11
N LEU A 190 -8.45 5.26 19.63
CA LEU A 190 -7.16 4.65 19.32
C LEU A 190 -7.08 3.32 20.07
N ARG A 191 -6.76 2.26 19.34
CA ARG A 191 -6.64 0.90 19.87
C ARG A 191 -5.30 0.30 19.43
N SER A 192 -5.01 -0.93 19.86
CA SER A 192 -3.85 -1.67 19.37
C SER A 192 -3.94 -1.85 17.84
N PRO A 193 -2.79 -1.98 17.16
CA PRO A 193 -2.77 -2.12 15.70
C PRO A 193 -3.64 -3.29 15.22
N GLY A 194 -4.45 -3.03 14.22
CA GLY A 194 -5.27 -4.05 13.58
C GLY A 194 -4.47 -4.88 12.57
N ARG A 195 -5.11 -5.90 12.01
CA ARG A 195 -4.47 -6.81 11.03
C ARG A 195 -3.94 -6.06 9.81
N ARG A 196 -4.63 -5.03 9.36
CA ARG A 196 -4.19 -4.19 8.23
C ARG A 196 -2.87 -3.49 8.54
N GLU A 197 -2.76 -2.91 9.73
CA GLU A 197 -1.54 -2.22 10.16
C GLU A 197 -0.36 -3.20 10.29
N ILE A 198 -0.61 -4.37 10.88
CA ILE A 198 0.38 -5.44 11.01
C ILE A 198 0.87 -5.88 9.61
N GLY A 199 -0.07 -6.11 8.67
CA GLY A 199 0.26 -6.50 7.30
C GLY A 199 1.06 -5.44 6.52
N HIS A 200 0.67 -4.16 6.66
CA HIS A 200 1.37 -3.04 6.02
C HIS A 200 2.79 -2.89 6.59
N GLY A 201 2.94 -3.01 7.91
CA GLY A 201 4.25 -2.98 8.56
C GLY A 201 5.14 -4.13 8.11
N ALA A 202 4.59 -5.35 8.05
CA ALA A 202 5.31 -6.52 7.59
C ALA A 202 5.76 -6.40 6.12
N LEU A 203 4.93 -5.79 5.26
CA LEU A 203 5.28 -5.54 3.87
C LEU A 203 6.46 -4.56 3.77
N ALA A 204 6.41 -3.46 4.51
CA ALA A 204 7.49 -2.47 4.52
C ALA A 204 8.80 -3.07 5.09
N GLU A 205 8.69 -3.85 6.16
CA GLU A 205 9.83 -4.58 6.74
C GLU A 205 10.47 -5.51 5.72
N ARG A 206 9.64 -6.33 5.05
CA ARG A 206 10.11 -7.29 4.02
C ARG A 206 10.80 -6.56 2.86
N ALA A 207 10.25 -5.41 2.44
CA ALA A 207 10.78 -4.63 1.33
C ALA A 207 12.21 -4.14 1.60
N LEU A 208 12.51 -3.82 2.86
CA LEU A 208 13.80 -3.25 3.25
C LEU A 208 14.81 -4.31 3.76
N ARG A 209 14.33 -5.46 4.22
CA ARG A 209 15.19 -6.51 4.80
C ARG A 209 16.42 -6.86 3.94
N PRO A 210 16.30 -7.01 2.60
CA PRO A 210 17.48 -7.35 1.77
C PRO A 210 18.56 -6.28 1.75
N VAL A 211 18.23 -5.02 2.04
CA VAL A 211 19.19 -3.91 1.99
C VAL A 211 19.75 -3.54 3.37
N ILE A 212 19.18 -4.05 4.45
CA ILE A 212 19.71 -3.85 5.81
C ILE A 212 21.11 -4.50 5.90
N PRO A 213 22.10 -3.82 6.44
CA PRO A 213 23.43 -4.41 6.60
C PRO A 213 23.42 -5.59 7.57
N SER A 214 24.36 -6.53 7.40
CA SER A 214 24.49 -7.66 8.31
C SER A 214 24.87 -7.20 9.72
N GLU A 215 24.65 -8.05 10.70
CA GLU A 215 25.00 -7.77 12.09
C GLU A 215 26.51 -7.52 12.25
N GLU A 216 27.34 -8.27 11.51
CA GLU A 216 28.78 -8.11 11.52
C GLU A 216 29.23 -6.71 11.07
N ASN A 217 28.55 -6.16 10.07
CA ASN A 217 28.90 -4.86 9.50
C ASN A 217 28.23 -3.69 10.22
N PHE A 218 27.13 -3.95 10.92
CA PHE A 218 26.35 -2.90 11.62
C PHE A 218 25.67 -3.53 12.83
N PRO A 219 26.38 -3.64 13.98
CA PRO A 219 25.93 -4.41 15.16
C PRO A 219 24.88 -3.66 16.01
N TYR A 220 23.80 -3.23 15.38
CA TYR A 220 22.70 -2.50 16.05
C TYR A 220 21.38 -3.22 15.85
N ALA A 221 20.55 -3.16 16.87
CA ALA A 221 19.11 -3.36 16.71
C ALA A 221 18.54 -2.08 16.09
N ILE A 222 17.70 -2.23 15.06
CA ILE A 222 17.14 -1.12 14.27
C ILE A 222 15.62 -1.16 14.42
N ARG A 223 15.02 -0.09 14.92
CA ARG A 223 13.56 0.03 15.01
C ARG A 223 13.09 1.22 14.17
N LEU A 224 12.24 0.96 13.21
CA LEU A 224 11.54 1.95 12.40
C LEU A 224 10.08 2.03 12.83
N VAL A 225 9.54 3.23 12.92
CA VAL A 225 8.12 3.47 13.19
C VAL A 225 7.58 4.42 12.12
N SER A 226 6.63 3.96 11.34
CA SER A 226 5.92 4.77 10.34
C SER A 226 4.58 5.21 10.91
N GLU A 227 4.39 6.53 11.00
CA GLU A 227 3.14 7.17 11.41
C GLU A 227 2.47 7.75 10.16
N VAL A 228 1.29 7.26 9.83
CA VAL A 228 0.54 7.79 8.68
C VAL A 228 -0.18 9.06 9.14
N LEU A 229 0.25 10.21 8.64
CA LEU A 229 -0.35 11.50 8.98
C LEU A 229 -1.57 11.81 8.12
N GLU A 230 -1.52 11.42 6.84
CA GLU A 230 -2.63 11.58 5.89
C GLU A 230 -2.57 10.43 4.88
N SER A 231 -3.73 9.96 4.43
CA SER A 231 -3.78 8.87 3.44
C SER A 231 -4.88 9.04 2.39
N ASN A 232 -4.45 8.99 1.14
CA ASN A 232 -5.30 8.83 -0.03
C ASN A 232 -4.73 7.70 -0.91
N GLY A 233 -4.55 6.53 -0.30
CA GLY A 233 -4.08 5.32 -0.97
C GLY A 233 -2.57 5.09 -0.88
N SER A 234 -2.19 3.84 -0.76
CA SER A 234 -0.82 3.34 -0.78
C SER A 234 0.11 3.91 0.30
N SER A 235 -0.38 4.03 1.52
CA SER A 235 0.44 4.44 2.66
C SER A 235 1.56 3.45 2.99
N SER A 236 1.38 2.14 2.71
CA SER A 236 2.44 1.13 2.92
C SER A 236 3.66 1.40 2.02
N MET A 237 3.44 1.80 0.76
CA MET A 237 4.57 2.14 -0.13
C MET A 237 5.19 3.48 0.26
N GLY A 238 4.39 4.42 0.78
CA GLY A 238 4.92 5.62 1.43
C GLY A 238 5.81 5.28 2.62
N SER A 239 5.43 4.28 3.42
CA SER A 239 6.25 3.81 4.55
C SER A 239 7.58 3.22 4.10
N VAL A 240 7.61 2.47 3.00
CA VAL A 240 8.86 1.95 2.41
C VAL A 240 9.80 3.11 2.06
N CYS A 241 9.27 4.12 1.37
CA CYS A 241 10.05 5.30 0.95
C CYS A 241 10.56 6.09 2.15
N ALA A 242 9.67 6.40 3.10
CA ALA A 242 10.02 7.13 4.33
C ALA A 242 11.07 6.36 5.15
N SER A 243 10.91 5.04 5.27
CA SER A 243 11.86 4.20 6.03
C SER A 243 13.25 4.17 5.37
N THR A 244 13.30 4.13 4.05
CA THR A 244 14.57 4.25 3.30
C THR A 244 15.26 5.57 3.66
N LEU A 245 14.52 6.67 3.60
CA LEU A 245 15.03 8.01 3.92
C LEU A 245 15.53 8.09 5.39
N SER A 246 14.77 7.54 6.35
CA SER A 246 15.15 7.52 7.76
C SER A 246 16.41 6.68 8.02
N LEU A 247 16.54 5.55 7.32
CA LEU A 247 17.76 4.71 7.40
C LEU A 247 18.98 5.49 6.90
N MET A 248 18.83 6.19 5.79
CA MET A 248 19.91 7.01 5.22
C MET A 248 20.24 8.20 6.12
N ASP A 249 19.22 8.87 6.67
CA ASP A 249 19.39 10.01 7.61
C ASP A 249 20.10 9.57 8.90
N ALA A 250 19.84 8.34 9.36
CA ALA A 250 20.48 7.78 10.56
C ALA A 250 21.93 7.35 10.33
N GLY A 251 22.39 7.32 9.07
CA GLY A 251 23.72 6.82 8.73
C GLY A 251 23.82 5.29 8.70
N VAL A 252 22.70 4.60 8.59
CA VAL A 252 22.71 3.13 8.42
C VAL A 252 23.24 2.82 7.02
N PRO A 253 24.32 2.02 6.89
CA PRO A 253 24.90 1.75 5.57
C PRO A 253 24.10 0.71 4.80
N ILE A 254 22.89 1.09 4.37
CA ILE A 254 22.04 0.20 3.57
C ILE A 254 22.71 -0.10 2.22
N LYS A 255 22.52 -1.31 1.71
CA LYS A 255 23.13 -1.77 0.44
C LYS A 255 22.65 -0.96 -0.77
N ALA A 256 21.42 -0.46 -0.73
CA ALA A 256 20.81 0.36 -1.77
C ALA A 256 19.51 0.97 -1.26
N PRO A 257 19.12 2.13 -1.76
CA PRO A 257 17.79 2.68 -1.41
C PRO A 257 16.67 1.86 -2.05
N VAL A 258 15.49 1.86 -1.40
CA VAL A 258 14.30 1.15 -1.86
C VAL A 258 13.16 2.15 -2.02
N ALA A 259 12.50 2.12 -3.17
CA ALA A 259 11.26 2.86 -3.39
C ALA A 259 10.10 1.89 -3.64
N GLY A 260 8.89 2.34 -3.36
CA GLY A 260 7.69 1.52 -3.59
C GLY A 260 6.59 2.31 -4.28
N VAL A 261 5.81 1.61 -5.11
CA VAL A 261 4.65 2.18 -5.81
C VAL A 261 3.49 1.19 -5.77
N ALA A 262 2.26 1.69 -5.72
CA ALA A 262 1.06 0.86 -5.85
C ALA A 262 0.46 1.05 -7.23
N MET A 263 0.27 -0.06 -7.90
CA MET A 263 -0.36 -0.15 -9.21
C MET A 263 -1.81 -0.61 -9.03
N GLY A 264 -2.68 -0.24 -9.96
CA GLY A 264 -4.05 -0.72 -10.00
C GLY A 264 -4.40 -1.29 -11.35
N LEU A 265 -5.49 -2.05 -11.36
CA LEU A 265 -6.09 -2.59 -12.59
C LEU A 265 -7.59 -2.31 -12.54
N VAL A 266 -8.11 -1.77 -13.62
CA VAL A 266 -9.57 -1.67 -13.84
C VAL A 266 -9.87 -2.39 -15.14
N LYS A 267 -10.75 -3.40 -15.08
CA LYS A 267 -11.17 -4.19 -16.23
C LYS A 267 -12.68 -4.05 -16.42
N ASP A 268 -13.12 -3.75 -17.64
CA ASP A 268 -14.53 -3.62 -17.97
C ASP A 268 -14.77 -4.35 -19.30
N GLY A 269 -15.30 -5.56 -19.23
CA GLY A 269 -15.41 -6.44 -20.38
C GLY A 269 -14.03 -6.76 -20.97
N GLU A 270 -13.84 -6.42 -22.23
CA GLU A 270 -12.56 -6.63 -22.94
C GLU A 270 -11.54 -5.52 -22.68
N TYR A 271 -11.97 -4.39 -22.12
CA TYR A 271 -11.07 -3.25 -21.84
C TYR A 271 -10.39 -3.43 -20.51
N PHE A 272 -9.12 -3.09 -20.46
CA PHE A 272 -8.40 -3.02 -19.19
C PHE A 272 -7.47 -1.81 -19.18
N THR A 273 -7.18 -1.32 -17.98
CA THR A 273 -6.30 -0.17 -17.77
C THR A 273 -5.47 -0.41 -16.53
N ILE A 274 -4.16 -0.25 -16.67
CA ILE A 274 -3.21 -0.33 -15.57
C ILE A 274 -2.91 1.10 -15.12
N LEU A 275 -3.00 1.34 -13.82
CA LEU A 275 -2.78 2.66 -13.21
C LEU A 275 -1.53 2.65 -12.35
N THR A 276 -0.72 3.70 -12.46
CA THR A 276 0.42 3.92 -11.56
C THR A 276 -0.01 4.81 -10.40
N ASP A 277 0.47 4.50 -9.20
CA ASP A 277 0.23 5.28 -7.99
C ASP A 277 -1.26 5.54 -7.75
N ILE A 278 -1.98 4.45 -7.48
CA ILE A 278 -3.42 4.51 -7.26
C ILE A 278 -3.78 5.26 -5.98
N GLN A 279 -4.86 6.03 -6.06
CA GLN A 279 -5.48 6.68 -4.90
C GLN A 279 -6.58 5.78 -4.31
N GLY A 280 -7.11 6.17 -3.14
CA GLY A 280 -8.07 5.36 -2.40
C GLY A 280 -9.32 4.97 -3.19
N LEU A 281 -9.85 5.88 -4.02
CA LEU A 281 -11.02 5.60 -4.85
C LEU A 281 -10.72 4.52 -5.91
N GLU A 282 -9.55 4.59 -6.53
CA GLU A 282 -9.10 3.63 -7.56
C GLU A 282 -8.82 2.25 -6.95
N ASP A 283 -8.26 2.21 -5.73
CA ASP A 283 -8.08 0.98 -4.95
C ASP A 283 -9.45 0.34 -4.62
N ALA A 284 -10.36 1.13 -4.04
CA ALA A 284 -11.66 0.63 -3.58
C ALA A 284 -12.54 0.08 -4.72
N LEU A 285 -12.50 0.72 -5.89
CA LEU A 285 -13.39 0.39 -7.01
C LEU A 285 -12.71 -0.42 -8.13
N GLY A 286 -11.38 -0.58 -8.06
CA GLY A 286 -10.61 -1.35 -9.02
C GLY A 286 -10.68 -2.87 -8.80
N ASP A 287 -10.00 -3.61 -9.66
CA ASP A 287 -9.99 -5.08 -9.71
C ASP A 287 -8.70 -5.70 -9.15
N MET A 288 -7.65 -4.89 -9.03
CA MET A 288 -6.37 -5.33 -8.47
C MET A 288 -5.69 -4.13 -7.84
N ASP A 289 -5.12 -4.31 -6.66
CA ASP A 289 -4.05 -3.46 -6.14
C ASP A 289 -2.77 -4.29 -6.08
N PHE A 290 -1.70 -3.71 -6.60
CA PHE A 290 -0.44 -4.42 -6.81
C PHE A 290 0.70 -3.52 -6.35
N LYS A 291 1.27 -3.85 -5.21
CA LYS A 291 2.33 -3.06 -4.59
C LYS A 291 3.68 -3.67 -4.93
N VAL A 292 4.57 -2.84 -5.44
CA VAL A 292 5.91 -3.27 -5.86
C VAL A 292 6.95 -2.36 -5.20
N ALA A 293 7.83 -2.95 -4.42
CA ALA A 293 8.97 -2.25 -3.81
C ALA A 293 10.27 -2.83 -4.33
N GLY A 294 11.30 -2.01 -4.45
CA GLY A 294 12.59 -2.49 -4.91
C GLY A 294 13.64 -1.40 -5.05
N THR A 295 14.85 -1.86 -5.28
CA THR A 295 16.02 -1.04 -5.60
C THR A 295 16.10 -0.82 -7.11
N GLU A 296 17.10 -0.09 -7.55
CA GLU A 296 17.43 0.03 -8.98
C GLU A 296 17.69 -1.35 -9.62
N LYS A 297 18.32 -2.27 -8.87
CA LYS A 297 18.73 -3.58 -9.37
C LYS A 297 17.61 -4.62 -9.43
N GLY A 298 16.57 -4.46 -8.62
CA GLY A 298 15.48 -5.44 -8.61
C GLY A 298 14.44 -5.22 -7.53
N ILE A 299 13.42 -6.07 -7.60
CA ILE A 299 12.27 -6.05 -6.70
C ILE A 299 12.65 -6.72 -5.38
N THR A 300 12.31 -6.09 -4.27
CA THR A 300 12.54 -6.61 -2.91
C THR A 300 11.27 -7.11 -2.25
N ALA A 301 10.10 -6.59 -2.66
CA ALA A 301 8.81 -7.09 -2.15
C ALA A 301 7.70 -6.81 -3.14
N ILE A 302 6.74 -7.72 -3.16
CA ILE A 302 5.50 -7.62 -3.93
C ILE A 302 4.35 -8.00 -3.00
N GLN A 303 3.24 -7.27 -3.12
CA GLN A 303 1.95 -7.70 -2.58
C GLN A 303 0.89 -7.43 -3.65
N MET A 304 0.06 -8.43 -3.91
CA MET A 304 -1.03 -8.33 -4.88
C MET A 304 -2.33 -8.73 -4.21
N ASP A 305 -3.36 -7.91 -4.37
CA ASP A 305 -4.73 -8.21 -3.97
C ASP A 305 -5.59 -8.16 -5.23
N ILE A 306 -6.22 -9.28 -5.59
CA ILE A 306 -7.03 -9.41 -6.81
C ILE A 306 -8.49 -9.65 -6.39
N LYS A 307 -9.39 -8.86 -6.99
CA LYS A 307 -10.84 -8.92 -6.73
C LYS A 307 -11.61 -9.57 -7.90
N ILE A 308 -10.88 -10.14 -8.85
CA ILE A 308 -11.41 -10.88 -10.04
C ILE A 308 -10.76 -12.26 -10.08
N ASP A 309 -11.25 -13.14 -10.94
CA ASP A 309 -10.82 -14.55 -11.01
C ASP A 309 -9.35 -14.74 -11.39
N GLY A 310 -8.70 -13.72 -11.92
CA GLY A 310 -7.28 -13.77 -12.23
C GLY A 310 -6.88 -12.75 -13.29
N ILE A 311 -5.58 -12.65 -13.50
CA ILE A 311 -5.00 -11.80 -14.54
C ILE A 311 -4.09 -12.65 -15.43
N ASN A 312 -3.99 -12.27 -16.69
CA ASN A 312 -3.13 -12.98 -17.63
C ASN A 312 -1.68 -12.46 -17.56
N LYS A 313 -0.78 -13.19 -18.20
CA LYS A 313 0.66 -12.88 -18.21
C LYS A 313 0.93 -11.49 -18.82
N ASP A 314 0.17 -11.08 -19.81
CA ASP A 314 0.40 -9.81 -20.51
C ASP A 314 0.08 -8.62 -19.62
N ILE A 315 -1.05 -8.67 -18.91
CA ILE A 315 -1.43 -7.65 -17.91
C ILE A 315 -0.34 -7.55 -16.83
N PHE A 316 0.10 -8.70 -16.32
CA PHE A 316 1.13 -8.74 -15.27
C PHE A 316 2.47 -8.16 -15.75
N THR A 317 2.88 -8.51 -16.97
CA THR A 317 4.12 -8.00 -17.56
C THR A 317 4.08 -6.47 -17.73
N GLN A 318 2.95 -5.96 -18.24
CA GLN A 318 2.74 -4.52 -18.40
C GLN A 318 2.74 -3.80 -17.04
N ALA A 319 2.05 -4.38 -16.05
CA ALA A 319 1.98 -3.81 -14.70
C ALA A 319 3.37 -3.71 -14.05
N LEU A 320 4.21 -4.75 -14.20
CA LEU A 320 5.58 -4.74 -13.67
C LEU A 320 6.46 -3.69 -14.37
N ALA A 321 6.34 -3.58 -15.70
CA ALA A 321 7.10 -2.59 -16.47
C ALA A 321 6.70 -1.16 -16.06
N GLN A 322 5.41 -0.92 -15.89
CA GLN A 322 4.89 0.38 -15.48
C GLN A 322 5.27 0.69 -14.01
N ALA A 323 5.24 -0.33 -13.13
CA ALA A 323 5.67 -0.21 -11.74
C ALA A 323 7.16 0.15 -11.65
N LYS A 324 7.98 -0.38 -12.56
CA LYS A 324 9.42 -0.04 -12.60
C LYS A 324 9.60 1.47 -12.84
N ARG A 325 8.93 2.01 -13.88
CA ARG A 325 9.00 3.46 -14.19
C ARG A 325 8.52 4.32 -13.01
N GLY A 326 7.41 3.93 -12.38
CA GLY A 326 6.88 4.64 -11.20
C GLY A 326 7.86 4.64 -10.03
N ARG A 327 8.50 3.48 -9.75
CA ARG A 327 9.50 3.37 -8.68
C ARG A 327 10.75 4.21 -8.99
N GLU A 328 11.21 4.19 -10.24
CA GLU A 328 12.37 4.97 -10.68
C GLU A 328 12.12 6.47 -10.51
N PHE A 329 10.93 6.94 -10.87
CA PHE A 329 10.52 8.34 -10.68
C PHE A 329 10.53 8.72 -9.18
N ILE A 330 9.90 7.89 -8.33
CA ILE A 330 9.86 8.13 -6.87
C ILE A 330 11.28 8.11 -6.30
N MET A 331 12.08 7.13 -6.69
CA MET A 331 13.49 7.02 -6.27
C MET A 331 14.28 8.30 -6.62
N GLY A 332 14.09 8.81 -7.82
CA GLY A 332 14.72 10.07 -8.23
C GLY A 332 14.41 11.22 -7.27
N LYS A 333 13.13 11.35 -6.89
CA LYS A 333 12.70 12.38 -5.92
C LYS A 333 13.29 12.17 -4.53
N MET A 334 13.41 10.92 -4.09
CA MET A 334 14.05 10.60 -2.80
C MET A 334 15.53 10.97 -2.81
N MET A 335 16.23 10.70 -3.93
CA MET A 335 17.67 10.97 -4.07
C MET A 335 17.97 12.48 -4.20
N GLU A 336 16.99 13.30 -4.62
CA GLU A 336 17.11 14.77 -4.55
C GLU A 336 17.19 15.26 -3.10
N CYS A 337 16.56 14.54 -2.17
CA CYS A 337 16.53 14.88 -0.73
C CYS A 337 17.78 14.36 0.00
N ILE A 338 18.14 13.09 -0.18
CA ILE A 338 19.33 12.49 0.39
C ILE A 338 19.83 11.38 -0.56
N SER A 339 21.02 11.56 -1.13
CA SER A 339 21.56 10.67 -2.17
C SER A 339 22.38 9.51 -1.60
N GLU A 340 22.93 9.67 -0.39
CA GLU A 340 23.76 8.65 0.28
C GLU A 340 23.47 8.63 1.77
N PRO A 341 23.62 7.50 2.46
CA PRO A 341 23.54 7.49 3.92
C PRO A 341 24.54 8.46 4.54
N ARG A 342 24.14 9.15 5.61
CA ARG A 342 25.06 10.04 6.33
C ARG A 342 26.28 9.23 6.79
N LYS A 343 27.44 9.88 6.77
CA LYS A 343 28.71 9.25 7.14
C LYS A 343 28.82 8.92 8.63
N GLU A 344 28.12 9.71 9.46
CA GLU A 344 28.15 9.53 10.91
C GLU A 344 26.75 9.29 11.44
N LEU A 345 26.68 8.49 12.50
CA LEU A 345 25.43 8.28 13.24
C LEU A 345 25.05 9.56 14.00
N SER A 346 23.77 9.70 14.34
CA SER A 346 23.29 10.77 15.21
C SER A 346 24.14 10.82 16.50
N LYS A 347 24.41 12.01 16.99
CA LYS A 347 25.10 12.21 18.27
C LYS A 347 24.35 11.57 19.46
N TYR A 348 23.07 11.27 19.28
CA TYR A 348 22.23 10.63 20.30
C TYR A 348 22.21 9.11 20.18
N ALA A 349 22.71 8.56 19.07
CA ALA A 349 22.77 7.10 18.89
C ALA A 349 23.86 6.49 19.79
N PRO A 350 23.62 5.29 20.32
CA PRO A 350 24.69 4.60 21.07
C PRO A 350 25.87 4.31 20.13
N LYS A 351 27.08 4.55 20.62
CA LYS A 351 28.30 4.26 19.86
C LYS A 351 28.84 2.89 20.27
N ILE A 352 28.95 1.98 19.31
CA ILE A 352 29.51 0.65 19.52
C ILE A 352 30.93 0.66 18.94
N THR A 353 31.94 0.44 19.81
CA THR A 353 33.33 0.40 19.41
C THR A 353 33.85 -1.01 19.61
N THR A 354 34.36 -1.65 18.55
CA THR A 354 35.02 -2.94 18.61
C THR A 354 36.46 -2.71 19.03
N ILE A 355 36.88 -3.38 20.18
CA ILE A 355 38.23 -3.34 20.67
C ILE A 355 38.86 -4.68 20.42
N UNK A 356 39.83 -4.66 19.82
CA UNK A 356 40.56 -5.87 19.62
C UNK A 356 41.35 -6.18 20.83
N UNK A 357 41.16 -7.08 21.37
CA UNK A 357 41.84 -7.43 22.57
C UNK A 357 43.05 -8.17 22.27
N UNK A 358 43.73 -7.64 21.69
CA UNK A 358 45.05 -8.16 21.61
C UNK A 358 45.84 -8.02 22.86
N UNK A 359 45.25 -7.24 23.61
CA UNK A 359 45.86 -7.05 24.87
C UNK A 359 44.86 -7.36 25.94
N TYR A 360 45.10 -8.23 26.77
CA TYR A 360 44.35 -8.58 27.93
C TYR A 360 44.48 -7.46 28.99
N TYR A 361 43.51 -6.61 29.08
CA TYR A 361 43.41 -5.63 30.17
C TYR A 361 42.48 -6.20 31.26
N PRO A 362 42.98 -6.54 32.45
CA PRO A 362 42.06 -6.94 33.54
C PRO A 362 41.19 -5.75 33.91
N CYS A 363 39.87 -5.92 33.87
CA CYS A 363 38.95 -4.93 34.39
C CYS A 363 39.23 -4.72 35.88
N ARG A 364 39.66 -3.54 36.22
CA ARG A 364 39.71 -3.17 37.65
C ARG A 364 38.26 -2.89 38.06
N SER A 365 37.78 -3.65 39.02
CA SER A 365 36.51 -3.47 39.69
C SER A 365 36.41 -2.10 40.35
#